data_a92d9476906293a87684aeb9d523ab67
#
_entry.id   a92d9476906293a87684aeb9d523ab67
#
_cell.length_a   1.000
_cell.length_b   1.000
_cell.length_c   1.000
_cell.angle_alpha   90.00
_cell.angle_beta   90.00
_cell.angle_gamma   90.00
#
_symmetry.space_group_name_H-M   'P 1'
#
loop_
_entity.id
_entity.type
_entity.pdbx_description
1 polymer ?
#
loop_
_entity_poly.entity_id
_entity_poly.type
_entity_poly.pdbx_seq_one_letter_code
_entity_poly.pdbx_strand_id
1 'polypeptide(L)'
;MNXXXXHALLAPKKDIKKVGVVLITSNRGLCGGFNTAIISKVYESIHKHQTGDTSAPIATEFILIGKKGAAVVSRGQTVTADFPKLDLTSEVKEIVPAARLMIDDYLKGKYDKVMVAYTDFVSSSKQIPRVKQLLPIEIDKTDQYLGIVGQDPRIGLNKEFIEDKEKKHLQAGKLNFEYTFEPSPAEVLDQMLPRLIEVQLFQALLESNAAEHSARMAAMHQATEAAGDMVGELTLSFNKARQAGITSEIAEISAGANALAE
;
A
#
# COMPACT_ATOMS: atom_id res chain seq x y z
N MET A 1 27.72 6.72 -25.46
CA MET A 1 26.44 7.48 -25.41
C MET A 1 25.41 6.69 -24.61
N ASN A 2 24.97 7.24 -23.51
CA ASN A 2 24.03 6.50 -22.68
C ASN A 2 22.62 6.46 -23.30
N UNK A 3 22.36 5.54 -23.81
CA UNK A 3 21.13 5.25 -24.44
C UNK A 3 19.96 5.26 -23.50
N UNK A 4 20.26 5.09 -22.46
CA UNK A 4 19.31 5.08 -21.46
C UNK A 4 18.71 6.44 -21.23
N UNK A 5 19.28 7.23 -21.41
CA UNK A 5 18.82 8.51 -21.24
C UNK A 5 17.99 8.98 -22.35
N UNK A 6 17.89 8.26 -23.14
CA UNK A 6 17.21 8.64 -24.30
C UNK A 6 15.78 8.18 -24.30
N HIS A 7 15.46 7.32 -23.57
CA HIS A 7 14.07 6.85 -23.53
C HIS A 7 13.19 7.76 -22.66
N ALA A 8 12.01 8.11 -23.16
CA ALA A 8 11.13 9.08 -22.49
C ALA A 8 10.71 8.65 -21.06
N LEU A 9 10.61 7.34 -20.80
CA LEU A 9 10.25 6.81 -19.47
C LEU A 9 11.40 6.84 -18.46
N LEU A 10 12.63 7.09 -18.92
CA LEU A 10 13.84 7.15 -18.09
C LEU A 10 14.32 8.57 -17.84
N ALA A 11 13.94 9.49 -18.73
CA ALA A 11 14.44 10.87 -18.69
C ALA A 11 13.77 11.69 -17.57
N PRO A 12 14.53 12.16 -16.57
CA PRO A 12 13.96 12.98 -15.51
C PRO A 12 13.56 14.37 -16.06
N LYS A 13 12.36 14.81 -15.70
CA LYS A 13 11.91 16.18 -16.02
C LYS A 13 12.43 17.14 -14.94
N LYS A 14 12.96 18.28 -15.37
CA LYS A 14 13.56 19.28 -14.47
C LYS A 14 12.51 20.01 -13.63
N ASP A 15 11.38 20.37 -14.24
CA ASP A 15 10.30 21.11 -13.57
C ASP A 15 9.10 20.19 -13.39
N ILE A 16 8.78 19.87 -12.15
CA ILE A 16 7.64 19.03 -11.79
C ILE A 16 6.46 19.93 -11.42
N LYS A 17 5.46 19.98 -12.30
CA LYS A 17 4.23 20.77 -12.12
C LYS A 17 3.01 19.89 -11.83
N LYS A 18 2.98 18.69 -12.42
CA LYS A 18 1.85 17.76 -12.27
C LYS A 18 2.33 16.37 -11.88
N VAL A 19 1.73 15.83 -10.80
CA VAL A 19 2.06 14.50 -10.29
C VAL A 19 0.81 13.62 -10.35
N GLY A 20 0.94 12.46 -10.97
CA GLY A 20 -0.06 11.40 -10.88
C GLY A 20 0.25 10.47 -9.72
N VAL A 21 -0.74 10.16 -8.88
CA VAL A 21 -0.56 9.24 -7.75
C VAL A 21 -1.51 8.06 -7.91
N VAL A 22 -0.95 6.86 -8.10
CA VAL A 22 -1.72 5.61 -8.04
C VAL A 22 -1.88 5.24 -6.57
N LEU A 23 -3.09 5.25 -6.07
CA LEU A 23 -3.39 4.98 -4.65
C LEU A 23 -4.07 3.61 -4.53
N ILE A 24 -3.40 2.68 -3.87
CA ILE A 24 -3.92 1.33 -3.62
C ILE A 24 -4.53 1.28 -2.22
N THR A 25 -5.82 0.96 -2.16
CA THR A 25 -6.59 0.87 -0.91
C THR A 25 -7.43 -0.42 -0.89
N SER A 26 -8.16 -0.63 0.19
CA SER A 26 -9.09 -1.75 0.29
C SER A 26 -10.43 -1.45 -0.39
N ASN A 27 -11.18 -2.49 -0.71
CA ASN A 27 -12.59 -2.36 -1.10
C ASN A 27 -13.50 -2.26 0.13
N ARG A 28 -13.17 -2.97 1.21
CA ARG A 28 -13.98 -3.10 2.42
C ARG A 28 -13.27 -2.49 3.63
N GLY A 29 -14.02 -2.21 4.66
CA GLY A 29 -13.49 -1.74 5.93
C GLY A 29 -13.04 -2.88 6.85
N LEU A 30 -13.04 -2.59 8.13
CA LEU A 30 -12.67 -3.52 9.21
C LEU A 30 -11.21 -4.00 9.13
N CYS A 31 -10.34 -3.17 8.54
CA CYS A 31 -8.90 -3.42 8.42
C CYS A 31 -8.09 -2.42 9.28
N GLY A 32 -8.65 -2.01 10.41
CA GLY A 32 -7.99 -1.07 11.31
C GLY A 32 -7.64 0.24 10.62
N GLY A 33 -6.43 0.72 10.86
CA GLY A 33 -5.90 1.97 10.30
C GLY A 33 -5.32 1.86 8.89
N PHE A 34 -5.44 0.73 8.20
CA PHE A 34 -4.79 0.46 6.91
C PHE A 34 -5.02 1.58 5.89
N ASN A 35 -6.29 1.93 5.61
CA ASN A 35 -6.62 2.95 4.61
C ASN A 35 -6.22 4.36 5.06
N THR A 36 -6.47 4.70 6.31
CA THR A 36 -6.13 6.03 6.84
C THR A 36 -4.63 6.26 6.85
N ALA A 37 -3.85 5.24 7.18
CA ALA A 37 -2.39 5.33 7.23
C ALA A 37 -1.80 5.64 5.85
N ILE A 38 -2.23 4.94 4.79
CA ILE A 38 -1.70 5.18 3.45
C ILE A 38 -2.15 6.54 2.89
N ILE A 39 -3.40 6.92 3.13
CA ILE A 39 -3.93 8.23 2.71
C ILE A 39 -3.15 9.35 3.41
N SER A 40 -2.93 9.25 4.72
CA SER A 40 -2.14 10.23 5.47
C SER A 40 -0.71 10.30 4.96
N LYS A 41 -0.10 9.15 4.64
CA LYS A 41 1.26 9.09 4.09
C LYS A 41 1.37 9.81 2.74
N VAL A 42 0.36 9.69 1.89
CA VAL A 42 0.32 10.40 0.61
C VAL A 42 0.28 11.92 0.84
N TYR A 43 -0.59 12.38 1.75
CA TYR A 43 -0.67 13.81 2.06
C TYR A 43 0.64 14.35 2.65
N GLU A 44 1.26 13.60 3.53
CA GLU A 44 2.61 13.94 4.07
C GLU A 44 3.62 14.09 2.92
N SER A 45 3.60 13.16 1.97
CA SER A 45 4.50 13.19 0.81
C SER A 45 4.22 14.40 -0.09
N ILE A 46 2.95 14.70 -0.36
CA ILE A 46 2.56 15.88 -1.15
C ILE A 46 3.04 17.16 -0.47
N HIS A 47 2.80 17.30 0.84
CA HIS A 47 3.24 18.47 1.61
C HIS A 47 4.76 18.65 1.59
N LYS A 48 5.51 17.58 1.76
CA LYS A 48 6.99 17.64 1.71
C LYS A 48 7.50 18.14 0.35
N HIS A 49 6.84 17.75 -0.73
CA HIS A 49 7.22 18.20 -2.08
C HIS A 49 6.78 19.63 -2.34
N GLN A 50 5.70 20.11 -1.71
CA GLN A 50 5.22 21.49 -1.85
C GLN A 50 6.07 22.50 -1.06
N THR A 51 6.70 22.07 0.04
CA THR A 51 7.56 22.94 0.86
C THR A 51 9.02 23.02 0.37
N GLY A 52 9.35 22.30 -0.70
CA GLY A 52 10.65 22.43 -1.35
C GLY A 52 10.74 23.71 -2.19
N ASP A 53 11.89 23.94 -2.81
CA ASP A 53 12.30 25.16 -3.51
C ASP A 53 11.40 25.61 -4.69
N THR A 54 10.24 25.02 -4.88
CA THR A 54 9.34 25.34 -6.00
C THR A 54 8.27 26.33 -5.56
N SER A 55 8.24 27.48 -6.22
CA SER A 55 7.36 28.61 -5.90
C SER A 55 5.90 28.43 -6.34
N ALA A 56 5.53 27.29 -6.94
CA ALA A 56 4.16 27.03 -7.41
C ALA A 56 3.62 25.72 -6.82
N PRO A 57 2.34 25.66 -6.45
CA PRO A 57 1.74 24.42 -5.93
C PRO A 57 1.71 23.32 -7.00
N ILE A 58 2.19 22.15 -6.64
CA ILE A 58 2.21 20.99 -7.51
C ILE A 58 0.79 20.42 -7.62
N ALA A 59 0.24 20.40 -8.84
CA ALA A 59 -1.06 19.78 -9.09
C ALA A 59 -0.96 18.27 -8.97
N THR A 60 -1.78 17.68 -8.11
CA THR A 60 -1.80 16.23 -7.87
C THR A 60 -3.13 15.64 -8.33
N GLU A 61 -3.07 14.61 -9.14
CA GLU A 61 -4.24 13.85 -9.60
C GLU A 61 -4.11 12.39 -9.16
N PHE A 62 -5.23 11.79 -8.80
CA PHE A 62 -5.25 10.43 -8.26
C PHE A 62 -5.83 9.43 -9.27
N ILE A 63 -5.20 8.28 -9.33
CA ILE A 63 -5.70 7.07 -9.98
C ILE A 63 -5.94 6.06 -8.85
N LEU A 64 -7.18 5.66 -8.65
CA LEU A 64 -7.56 4.82 -7.52
C LEU A 64 -7.58 3.34 -7.91
N ILE A 65 -7.10 2.49 -7.01
CA ILE A 65 -7.27 1.04 -7.06
C ILE A 65 -7.86 0.65 -5.69
N GLY A 66 -9.16 0.34 -5.68
CA GLY A 66 -9.90 0.02 -4.47
C GLY A 66 -10.78 1.14 -3.97
N LYS A 67 -11.98 0.77 -3.55
CA LYS A 67 -13.11 1.68 -3.25
C LYS A 67 -12.83 2.69 -2.13
N LYS A 68 -12.03 2.31 -1.12
CA LYS A 68 -11.77 3.20 0.03
C LYS A 68 -10.85 4.39 -0.32
N GLY A 69 -10.19 4.34 -1.49
CA GLY A 69 -9.44 5.46 -2.05
C GLY A 69 -10.29 6.68 -2.35
N ALA A 70 -11.60 6.51 -2.60
CA ALA A 70 -12.53 7.62 -2.85
C ALA A 70 -12.55 8.66 -1.71
N ALA A 71 -12.04 8.33 -0.52
CA ALA A 71 -11.92 9.29 0.58
C ALA A 71 -11.03 10.51 0.25
N VAL A 72 -10.18 10.43 -0.79
CA VAL A 72 -9.38 11.59 -1.22
C VAL A 72 -10.25 12.66 -1.90
N VAL A 73 -11.36 12.26 -2.53
CA VAL A 73 -12.30 13.19 -3.18
C VAL A 73 -12.94 14.12 -2.14
N SER A 74 -13.32 13.58 -0.98
CA SER A 74 -13.91 14.39 0.11
C SER A 74 -12.92 15.42 0.68
N ARG A 75 -11.64 15.28 0.38
CA ARG A 75 -10.57 16.23 0.76
C ARG A 75 -10.17 17.16 -0.39
N GLY A 76 -11.02 17.26 -1.42
CA GLY A 76 -10.82 18.18 -2.54
C GLY A 76 -9.80 17.75 -3.58
N GLN A 77 -9.41 16.48 -3.60
CA GLN A 77 -8.44 15.99 -4.59
C GLN A 77 -9.13 15.51 -5.86
N THR A 78 -8.47 15.71 -6.99
CA THR A 78 -8.96 15.28 -8.30
C THR A 78 -8.65 13.81 -8.53
N VAL A 79 -9.66 13.03 -8.87
CA VAL A 79 -9.52 11.63 -9.27
C VAL A 79 -9.72 11.52 -10.78
N THR A 80 -8.72 11.02 -11.48
CA THR A 80 -8.72 10.85 -12.93
C THR A 80 -9.37 9.53 -13.34
N ALA A 81 -9.13 8.47 -12.58
CA ALA A 81 -9.64 7.14 -12.89
C ALA A 81 -9.79 6.32 -11.61
N ASP A 82 -10.74 5.38 -11.63
CA ASP A 82 -10.99 4.42 -10.56
C ASP A 82 -11.04 3.02 -11.17
N PHE A 83 -10.15 2.16 -10.74
CA PHE A 83 -10.04 0.79 -11.22
C PHE A 83 -10.53 -0.19 -10.17
N PRO A 84 -11.34 -1.18 -10.57
CA PRO A 84 -11.79 -2.21 -9.65
C PRO A 84 -10.62 -3.07 -9.16
N LYS A 85 -10.69 -3.47 -7.92
CA LYS A 85 -9.72 -4.36 -7.27
C LYS A 85 -10.42 -5.66 -6.90
N LEU A 86 -9.82 -6.80 -7.21
CA LEU A 86 -10.33 -8.09 -6.75
C LEU A 86 -9.91 -8.33 -5.29
N ASP A 87 -10.79 -8.93 -4.50
CA ASP A 87 -10.56 -9.12 -3.07
C ASP A 87 -9.78 -10.40 -2.75
N LEU A 88 -9.98 -11.45 -3.52
CA LEU A 88 -9.48 -12.78 -3.20
C LEU A 88 -8.31 -13.23 -4.08
N THR A 89 -8.37 -12.89 -5.35
CA THR A 89 -7.32 -13.24 -6.30
C THR A 89 -6.73 -11.97 -6.87
N SER A 90 -5.41 -11.93 -6.99
CA SER A 90 -4.73 -10.81 -7.63
C SER A 90 -4.12 -11.30 -8.93
N GLU A 91 -4.58 -10.75 -10.03
CA GLU A 91 -4.08 -11.09 -11.36
C GLU A 91 -3.40 -9.89 -12.00
N VAL A 92 -2.36 -10.15 -12.78
CA VAL A 92 -1.62 -9.10 -13.49
C VAL A 92 -2.56 -8.24 -14.35
N LYS A 93 -3.59 -8.86 -14.94
CA LYS A 93 -4.56 -8.16 -15.81
C LYS A 93 -5.40 -7.09 -15.08
N GLU A 94 -5.49 -7.12 -13.74
CA GLU A 94 -6.14 -6.03 -12.98
C GLU A 94 -5.39 -4.71 -13.10
N ILE A 95 -4.07 -4.81 -13.19
CA ILE A 95 -3.14 -3.68 -13.14
C ILE A 95 -2.85 -3.12 -14.53
N VAL A 96 -2.93 -3.94 -15.56
CA VAL A 96 -2.58 -3.54 -16.93
C VAL A 96 -3.31 -2.28 -17.39
N PRO A 97 -4.65 -2.13 -17.21
CA PRO A 97 -5.32 -0.89 -17.63
C PRO A 97 -4.82 0.35 -16.89
N ALA A 98 -4.56 0.24 -15.58
CA ALA A 98 -4.03 1.34 -14.78
C ALA A 98 -2.60 1.70 -15.20
N ALA A 99 -1.77 0.69 -15.42
CA ALA A 99 -0.38 0.88 -15.89
C ALA A 99 -0.34 1.57 -17.25
N ARG A 100 -1.16 1.11 -18.21
CA ARG A 100 -1.24 1.70 -19.55
C ARG A 100 -1.70 3.15 -19.48
N LEU A 101 -2.76 3.43 -18.71
CA LEU A 101 -3.24 4.82 -18.55
C LEU A 101 -2.13 5.73 -18.02
N MET A 102 -1.40 5.30 -17.01
CA MET A 102 -0.28 6.08 -16.45
C MET A 102 0.83 6.34 -17.47
N ILE A 103 1.22 5.29 -18.18
CA ILE A 103 2.30 5.36 -19.17
C ILE A 103 1.89 6.32 -20.29
N ASP A 104 0.68 6.17 -20.83
CA ASP A 104 0.13 7.01 -21.88
C ASP A 104 0.04 8.48 -21.46
N ASP A 105 -0.52 8.73 -20.27
CA ASP A 105 -0.65 10.08 -19.72
C ASP A 105 0.71 10.72 -19.46
N TYR A 106 1.69 9.94 -19.03
CA TYR A 106 3.07 10.41 -18.83
C TYR A 106 3.74 10.75 -20.17
N LEU A 107 3.63 9.87 -21.17
CA LEU A 107 4.21 10.08 -22.52
C LEU A 107 3.56 11.27 -23.23
N LYS A 108 2.27 11.49 -23.03
CA LYS A 108 1.55 12.68 -23.56
C LYS A 108 1.90 13.97 -22.82
N GLY A 109 2.69 13.89 -21.75
CA GLY A 109 3.10 15.06 -20.96
C GLY A 109 2.06 15.58 -19.97
N LYS A 110 1.00 14.80 -19.71
CA LYS A 110 -0.01 15.15 -18.71
C LYS A 110 0.59 15.17 -17.31
N TYR A 111 1.47 14.20 -17.01
CA TYR A 111 2.18 14.12 -15.73
C TYR A 111 3.69 14.29 -15.96
N ASP A 112 4.34 14.96 -15.02
CA ASP A 112 5.80 15.10 -14.99
C ASP A 112 6.43 14.01 -14.13
N LYS A 113 5.63 13.46 -13.19
CA LYS A 113 6.05 12.40 -12.28
C LYS A 113 4.84 11.52 -11.97
N VAL A 114 5.06 10.22 -11.84
CA VAL A 114 4.03 9.28 -11.40
C VAL A 114 4.54 8.53 -10.17
N MET A 115 3.71 8.50 -9.14
CA MET A 115 4.01 7.83 -7.87
C MET A 115 3.02 6.69 -7.65
N VAL A 116 3.42 5.66 -6.92
CA VAL A 116 2.51 4.65 -6.37
C VAL A 116 2.50 4.76 -4.85
N ALA A 117 1.31 4.75 -4.29
CA ALA A 117 1.08 4.76 -2.84
C ALA A 117 0.43 3.43 -2.45
N TYR A 118 1.09 2.66 -1.62
CA TYR A 118 0.67 1.32 -1.22
C TYR A 118 1.17 1.01 0.19
N THR A 119 0.68 -0.06 0.78
CA THR A 119 1.17 -0.52 2.08
C THR A 119 2.05 -1.74 1.90
N ASP A 120 3.31 -1.58 2.26
CA ASP A 120 4.33 -2.63 2.25
C ASP A 120 4.06 -3.64 3.38
N PHE A 121 4.06 -4.91 3.08
CA PHE A 121 3.89 -6.01 4.04
C PHE A 121 5.26 -6.48 4.54
N VAL A 122 5.62 -6.07 5.74
CA VAL A 122 6.88 -6.50 6.39
C VAL A 122 6.63 -7.79 7.20
N SER A 123 5.53 -7.80 7.97
CA SER A 123 5.14 -8.98 8.75
C SER A 123 3.65 -8.87 9.13
N SER A 124 3.10 -9.92 9.72
CA SER A 124 1.71 -9.91 10.20
C SER A 124 1.44 -8.81 11.24
N SER A 125 2.46 -8.39 11.98
CA SER A 125 2.34 -7.33 12.99
C SER A 125 2.82 -5.96 12.50
N LYS A 126 3.47 -5.90 11.34
CA LYS A 126 4.07 -4.64 10.85
C LYS A 126 3.80 -4.43 9.37
N GLN A 127 2.98 -3.42 9.07
CA GLN A 127 2.71 -2.95 7.72
C GLN A 127 3.11 -1.47 7.64
N ILE A 128 3.79 -1.10 6.56
CA ILE A 128 4.37 0.25 6.42
C ILE A 128 3.78 0.94 5.18
N PRO A 129 3.04 2.06 5.33
CA PRO A 129 2.58 2.82 4.17
C PRO A 129 3.78 3.49 3.48
N ARG A 130 3.87 3.32 2.17
CA ARG A 130 4.95 3.85 1.34
C ARG A 130 4.41 4.60 0.13
N VAL A 131 5.16 5.62 -0.29
CA VAL A 131 4.94 6.33 -1.55
C VAL A 131 6.25 6.20 -2.32
N LYS A 132 6.18 5.61 -3.52
CA LYS A 132 7.34 5.30 -4.35
C LYS A 132 7.16 5.93 -5.73
N GLN A 133 8.23 6.39 -6.35
CA GLN A 133 8.21 6.86 -7.73
C GLN A 133 8.14 5.68 -8.70
N LEU A 134 7.26 5.77 -9.69
CA LEU A 134 7.18 4.83 -10.81
C LEU A 134 7.75 5.43 -12.09
N LEU A 135 7.43 6.69 -12.36
CA LEU A 135 7.89 7.40 -13.55
C LEU A 135 8.40 8.80 -13.20
N PRO A 136 9.50 9.26 -13.80
CA PRO A 136 10.41 8.46 -14.62
C PRO A 136 11.08 7.35 -13.82
N ILE A 137 11.45 6.26 -14.50
CA ILE A 137 12.12 5.12 -13.86
C ILE A 137 13.55 5.57 -13.50
N GLU A 138 13.87 5.51 -12.22
CA GLU A 138 15.24 5.78 -11.73
C GLU A 138 16.04 4.48 -11.78
N ILE A 139 17.08 4.47 -12.61
CA ILE A 139 18.00 3.31 -12.71
C ILE A 139 19.08 3.42 -11.64
N ASP A 140 19.21 4.58 -11.01
CA ASP A 140 20.33 4.85 -10.13
C ASP A 140 20.09 4.41 -8.69
N LYS A 141 21.10 3.74 -8.18
CA LYS A 141 21.34 3.47 -6.75
C LYS A 141 20.33 2.57 -6.04
N THR A 142 20.73 1.31 -5.95
CA THR A 142 20.21 0.42 -4.90
C THR A 142 18.72 0.67 -4.62
N ASP A 143 17.93 0.66 -5.69
CA ASP A 143 16.50 0.66 -5.47
C ASP A 143 16.18 -0.69 -4.82
N GLN A 144 16.01 -0.65 -3.52
CA GLN A 144 15.60 -1.78 -2.69
C GLN A 144 14.32 -2.43 -3.20
N TYR A 145 13.73 -1.84 -4.24
CA TYR A 145 12.39 -2.16 -4.73
C TYR A 145 12.36 -2.75 -6.15
N LEU A 146 13.48 -2.80 -6.85
CA LEU A 146 13.53 -3.59 -8.08
C LEU A 146 13.58 -5.08 -7.76
N GLY A 147 12.88 -5.48 -6.68
CA GLY A 147 12.78 -6.88 -6.32
C GLY A 147 14.13 -7.56 -6.34
N ILE A 148 15.14 -6.87 -5.88
CA ILE A 148 16.31 -7.61 -5.50
C ILE A 148 15.83 -8.43 -4.32
N VAL A 149 15.31 -9.54 -4.68
CA VAL A 149 15.00 -10.72 -3.89
C VAL A 149 16.23 -11.07 -3.03
N GLY A 150 17.01 -10.12 -2.65
CA GLY A 150 18.27 -10.34 -1.97
C GLY A 150 18.55 -9.40 -0.80
N GLN A 151 17.73 -8.38 -0.61
CA GLN A 151 17.91 -7.50 0.55
C GLN A 151 16.91 -7.77 1.67
N ASP A 152 15.97 -8.67 1.46
CA ASP A 152 15.12 -9.14 2.52
C ASP A 152 15.86 -10.22 3.30
N PRO A 153 16.20 -9.99 4.58
CA PRO A 153 16.86 -11.00 5.40
C PRO A 153 16.06 -12.30 5.54
N ARG A 154 14.76 -12.25 5.17
CA ARG A 154 13.91 -13.44 5.16
C ARG A 154 14.18 -14.38 3.99
N ILE A 155 14.86 -13.93 2.94
CA ILE A 155 15.13 -14.73 1.73
C ILE A 155 16.59 -15.24 1.70
N GLY A 156 17.36 -14.92 2.69
CA GLY A 156 18.66 -15.56 2.94
C GLY A 156 19.83 -15.13 2.05
N LEU A 157 19.67 -14.07 1.25
CA LEU A 157 20.79 -13.54 0.48
C LEU A 157 21.31 -12.27 1.18
N ASN A 158 22.36 -12.45 1.94
CA ASN A 158 23.01 -11.38 2.67
C ASN A 158 23.70 -10.40 1.70
N LYS A 159 23.67 -9.12 2.06
CA LYS A 159 24.39 -8.06 1.35
C LYS A 159 25.85 -8.41 1.10
N GLU A 160 26.47 -9.04 2.09
CA GLU A 160 27.86 -9.56 2.01
C GLU A 160 28.03 -10.61 0.91
N PHE A 161 27.03 -11.47 0.71
CA PHE A 161 27.08 -12.51 -0.33
C PHE A 161 27.00 -11.91 -1.74
N ILE A 162 26.19 -10.86 -1.91
CA ILE A 162 26.05 -10.15 -3.18
C ILE A 162 27.37 -9.41 -3.49
N GLU A 163 27.89 -8.67 -2.52
CA GLU A 163 29.15 -7.94 -2.65
C GLU A 163 30.35 -8.89 -2.94
N ASP A 164 30.36 -10.05 -2.29
CA ASP A 164 31.42 -11.06 -2.49
C ASP A 164 31.34 -11.68 -3.90
N LYS A 165 30.12 -11.92 -4.38
CA LYS A 165 29.92 -12.38 -5.77
C LYS A 165 30.30 -11.30 -6.78
N GLU A 166 29.92 -10.06 -6.55
CA GLU A 166 30.29 -8.93 -7.42
C GLU A 166 31.82 -8.76 -7.46
N LYS A 167 32.49 -8.82 -6.32
CA LYS A 167 33.95 -8.76 -6.24
C LYS A 167 34.61 -9.91 -6.99
N LYS A 168 34.11 -11.12 -6.85
CA LYS A 168 34.60 -12.31 -7.56
C LYS A 168 34.38 -12.19 -9.07
N HIS A 169 33.23 -11.69 -9.51
CA HIS A 169 32.98 -11.44 -10.94
C HIS A 169 33.87 -10.33 -11.50
N LEU A 170 34.11 -9.28 -10.71
CA LEU A 170 35.01 -8.19 -11.11
C LEU A 170 36.47 -8.61 -11.17
N GLN A 171 36.88 -9.60 -10.35
CA GLN A 171 38.24 -10.14 -10.33
C GLN A 171 38.49 -11.19 -11.44
N ALA A 172 37.46 -11.79 -11.98
CA ALA A 172 37.54 -12.84 -13.00
C ALA A 172 37.85 -12.32 -14.42
N GLY A 173 38.50 -11.16 -14.51
CA GLY A 173 38.92 -10.56 -15.78
C GLY A 173 37.77 -9.84 -16.49
N LYS A 174 38.10 -8.72 -17.11
CA LYS A 174 37.15 -7.94 -17.93
C LYS A 174 36.75 -8.72 -19.18
N LEU A 175 35.89 -9.71 -19.01
CA LEU A 175 35.18 -10.27 -20.15
C LEU A 175 34.12 -9.24 -20.52
N ASN A 176 34.47 -8.32 -21.38
CA ASN A 176 33.53 -7.40 -22.02
C ASN A 176 32.68 -8.24 -22.98
N PHE A 177 31.61 -8.83 -22.44
CA PHE A 177 30.60 -9.44 -23.28
C PHE A 177 29.82 -8.31 -23.98
N GLU A 178 30.02 -8.23 -25.27
CA GLU A 178 29.21 -7.31 -26.09
C GLU A 178 27.89 -8.02 -26.39
N TYR A 179 26.85 -7.59 -25.66
CA TYR A 179 25.51 -8.15 -25.86
C TYR A 179 24.93 -7.62 -27.17
N THR A 180 24.48 -8.52 -28.01
CA THR A 180 23.75 -8.19 -29.23
C THR A 180 22.25 -8.15 -28.90
N PHE A 181 21.62 -7.02 -29.10
CA PHE A 181 20.18 -6.85 -28.90
C PHE A 181 19.44 -6.99 -30.23
N GLU A 182 18.44 -7.85 -30.27
CA GLU A 182 17.58 -8.04 -31.46
C GLU A 182 16.15 -7.63 -31.14
N PRO A 183 15.49 -6.80 -31.96
CA PRO A 183 15.99 -6.20 -33.22
C PRO A 183 16.97 -5.04 -33.02
N SER A 184 16.82 -4.25 -31.94
CA SER A 184 17.70 -3.12 -31.61
C SER A 184 17.58 -2.81 -30.10
N PRO A 185 18.59 -2.19 -29.48
CA PRO A 185 18.51 -1.78 -28.07
C PRO A 185 17.31 -0.88 -27.76
N ALA A 186 16.94 0.02 -28.66
CA ALA A 186 15.82 0.93 -28.48
C ALA A 186 14.47 0.17 -28.44
N GLU A 187 14.26 -0.72 -29.40
CA GLU A 187 13.02 -1.52 -29.48
C GLU A 187 12.88 -2.48 -28.29
N VAL A 188 14.00 -3.03 -27.81
CA VAL A 188 13.99 -3.86 -26.59
C VAL A 188 13.55 -3.02 -25.39
N LEU A 189 14.09 -1.81 -25.22
CA LEU A 189 13.69 -0.90 -24.14
C LEU A 189 12.21 -0.48 -24.24
N ASP A 190 11.74 -0.19 -25.45
CA ASP A 190 10.33 0.16 -25.68
C ASP A 190 9.36 -0.92 -25.22
N GLN A 191 9.76 -2.18 -25.33
CA GLN A 191 8.95 -3.32 -24.86
C GLN A 191 9.13 -3.64 -23.39
N MET A 192 10.36 -3.53 -22.89
CA MET A 192 10.71 -3.92 -21.52
C MET A 192 10.23 -2.92 -20.46
N LEU A 193 10.37 -1.60 -20.73
CA LEU A 193 10.08 -0.59 -19.72
C LEU A 193 8.59 -0.57 -19.29
N PRO A 194 7.63 -0.62 -20.23
CA PRO A 194 6.22 -0.74 -19.81
C PRO A 194 5.97 -2.00 -18.97
N ARG A 195 6.57 -3.12 -19.36
CA ARG A 195 6.42 -4.37 -18.61
C ARG A 195 7.00 -4.28 -17.20
N LEU A 196 8.14 -3.58 -17.05
CA LEU A 196 8.74 -3.34 -15.74
C LEU A 196 7.78 -2.53 -14.83
N ILE A 197 7.13 -1.50 -15.37
CA ILE A 197 6.14 -0.70 -14.64
C ILE A 197 4.95 -1.57 -14.21
N GLU A 198 4.45 -2.43 -15.12
CA GLU A 198 3.36 -3.37 -14.80
C GLU A 198 3.75 -4.28 -13.64
N VAL A 199 4.97 -4.83 -13.68
CA VAL A 199 5.46 -5.73 -12.62
C VAL A 199 5.60 -4.99 -11.29
N GLN A 200 6.16 -3.77 -11.29
CA GLN A 200 6.30 -2.97 -10.07
C GLN A 200 4.93 -2.62 -9.46
N LEU A 201 3.97 -2.26 -10.30
CA LEU A 201 2.62 -1.95 -9.83
C LEU A 201 1.90 -3.20 -9.31
N PHE A 202 2.10 -4.34 -9.97
CA PHE A 202 1.54 -5.62 -9.53
C PHE A 202 2.14 -6.05 -8.18
N GLN A 203 3.43 -5.88 -8.01
CA GLN A 203 4.10 -6.15 -6.73
C GLN A 203 3.51 -5.27 -5.62
N ALA A 204 3.34 -3.98 -5.88
CA ALA A 204 2.72 -3.06 -4.92
C ALA A 204 1.28 -3.49 -4.55
N LEU A 205 0.51 -3.99 -5.53
CA LEU A 205 -0.83 -4.54 -5.29
C LEU A 205 -0.78 -5.77 -4.39
N LEU A 206 0.12 -6.72 -4.66
CA LEU A 206 0.27 -7.94 -3.87
C LEU A 206 0.67 -7.63 -2.42
N GLU A 207 1.64 -6.74 -2.23
CA GLU A 207 2.07 -6.32 -0.90
C GLU A 207 0.94 -5.63 -0.14
N SER A 208 0.21 -4.75 -0.83
CA SER A 208 -0.94 -4.05 -0.25
C SER A 208 -2.06 -5.01 0.12
N ASN A 209 -2.32 -6.05 -0.69
CA ASN A 209 -3.33 -7.07 -0.38
C ASN A 209 -2.94 -7.89 0.85
N ALA A 210 -1.69 -8.32 0.92
CA ALA A 210 -1.16 -9.06 2.09
C ALA A 210 -1.27 -8.20 3.36
N ALA A 211 -0.91 -6.92 3.27
CA ALA A 211 -1.00 -5.96 4.37
C ALA A 211 -2.45 -5.74 4.81
N GLU A 212 -3.37 -5.59 3.85
CA GLU A 212 -4.81 -5.42 4.10
C GLU A 212 -5.40 -6.62 4.87
N HIS A 213 -5.11 -7.84 4.39
CA HIS A 213 -5.63 -9.05 5.03
C HIS A 213 -5.06 -9.24 6.43
N SER A 214 -3.79 -8.96 6.62
CA SER A 214 -3.13 -9.02 7.93
C SER A 214 -3.71 -7.97 8.90
N ALA A 215 -3.88 -6.74 8.45
CA ALA A 215 -4.48 -5.67 9.27
C ALA A 215 -5.92 -6.01 9.65
N ARG A 216 -6.69 -6.61 8.72
CA ARG A 216 -8.06 -7.05 8.99
C ARG A 216 -8.09 -8.18 10.01
N MET A 217 -7.20 -9.17 9.90
CA MET A 217 -7.08 -10.27 10.85
C MET A 217 -6.80 -9.74 12.27
N ALA A 218 -5.84 -8.82 12.39
CA ALA A 218 -5.50 -8.21 13.68
C ALA A 218 -6.68 -7.42 14.29
N ALA A 219 -7.37 -6.61 13.46
CA ALA A 219 -8.52 -5.83 13.90
C ALA A 219 -9.68 -6.73 14.35
N MET A 220 -9.93 -7.82 13.62
CA MET A 220 -11.00 -8.76 13.98
C MET A 220 -10.67 -9.55 15.26
N HIS A 221 -9.41 -9.89 15.46
CA HIS A 221 -8.96 -10.54 16.71
C HIS A 221 -9.24 -9.63 17.92
N GLN A 222 -8.81 -8.36 17.83
CA GLN A 222 -9.06 -7.36 18.88
C GLN A 222 -10.55 -7.14 19.13
N ALA A 223 -11.35 -7.10 18.07
CA ALA A 223 -12.80 -6.94 18.18
C ALA A 223 -13.46 -8.15 18.87
N THR A 224 -12.98 -9.35 18.60
CA THR A 224 -13.48 -10.60 19.24
C THR A 224 -13.15 -10.61 20.73
N GLU A 225 -11.94 -10.23 21.11
CA GLU A 225 -11.54 -10.11 22.52
C GLU A 225 -12.42 -9.09 23.27
N ALA A 226 -12.56 -7.89 22.71
CA ALA A 226 -13.38 -6.83 23.31
C ALA A 226 -14.86 -7.24 23.45
N ALA A 227 -15.39 -7.96 22.47
CA ALA A 227 -16.76 -8.47 22.52
C ALA A 227 -16.90 -9.53 23.64
N GLY A 228 -15.90 -10.39 23.82
CA GLY A 228 -15.88 -11.36 24.91
C GLY A 228 -15.92 -10.70 26.28
N ASP A 229 -15.09 -9.68 26.48
CA ASP A 229 -15.04 -8.91 27.73
C ASP A 229 -16.41 -8.25 28.01
N MET A 230 -17.00 -7.62 26.99
CA MET A 230 -18.30 -6.96 27.11
C MET A 230 -19.42 -7.97 27.47
N VAL A 231 -19.43 -9.16 26.88
CA VAL A 231 -20.37 -10.23 27.20
C VAL A 231 -20.19 -10.64 28.66
N GLY A 232 -18.95 -10.77 29.14
CA GLY A 232 -18.64 -11.08 30.54
C GLY A 232 -19.22 -10.03 31.50
N GLU A 233 -18.97 -8.75 31.23
CA GLU A 233 -19.49 -7.64 32.06
C GLU A 233 -21.02 -7.61 32.08
N LEU A 234 -21.65 -7.76 30.92
CA LEU A 234 -23.11 -7.75 30.82
C LEU A 234 -23.73 -8.95 31.53
N THR A 235 -23.09 -10.13 31.44
CA THR A 235 -23.55 -11.33 32.15
C THR A 235 -23.48 -11.13 33.68
N LEU A 236 -22.38 -10.53 34.14
CA LEU A 236 -22.24 -10.23 35.59
C LEU A 236 -23.33 -9.22 36.04
N SER A 237 -23.53 -8.16 35.28
CA SER A 237 -24.54 -7.13 35.56
C SER A 237 -25.96 -7.76 35.58
N PHE A 238 -26.26 -8.57 34.58
CA PHE A 238 -27.53 -9.29 34.48
C PHE A 238 -27.78 -10.19 35.74
N ASN A 239 -26.77 -10.96 36.12
CA ASN A 239 -26.89 -11.86 37.29
C ASN A 239 -27.09 -11.07 38.58
N LYS A 240 -26.39 -9.94 38.75
CA LYS A 240 -26.60 -9.05 39.91
C LYS A 240 -28.03 -8.48 39.94
N ALA A 241 -28.53 -8.00 38.84
CA ALA A 241 -29.89 -7.48 38.74
C ALA A 241 -30.93 -8.56 38.97
N ARG A 242 -30.72 -9.76 38.42
CA ARG A 242 -31.59 -10.92 38.65
C ARG A 242 -31.64 -11.30 40.14
N GLN A 243 -30.47 -11.39 40.79
CA GLN A 243 -30.38 -11.71 42.23
C GLN A 243 -31.06 -10.65 43.09
N ALA A 244 -30.87 -9.37 42.79
CA ALA A 244 -31.51 -8.27 43.48
C ALA A 244 -33.03 -8.33 43.33
N GLY A 245 -33.53 -8.64 42.13
CA GLY A 245 -34.96 -8.83 41.88
C GLY A 245 -35.55 -9.98 42.72
N ILE A 246 -34.91 -11.14 42.68
CA ILE A 246 -35.35 -12.31 43.47
C ILE A 246 -35.35 -11.95 44.95
N THR A 247 -34.30 -11.29 45.44
CA THR A 247 -34.21 -10.93 46.88
C THR A 247 -35.35 -9.94 47.25
N SER A 248 -35.66 -8.98 46.40
CA SER A 248 -36.75 -8.01 46.61
C SER A 248 -38.09 -8.74 46.68
N GLU A 249 -38.36 -9.65 45.73
CA GLU A 249 -39.60 -10.45 45.73
C GLU A 249 -39.76 -11.28 46.99
N ILE A 250 -38.68 -11.96 47.42
CA ILE A 250 -38.68 -12.77 48.66
C ILE A 250 -38.95 -11.87 49.87
N ALA A 251 -38.31 -10.70 49.96
CA ALA A 251 -38.51 -9.76 51.05
C ALA A 251 -39.95 -9.23 51.09
N GLU A 252 -40.54 -8.91 49.92
CA GLU A 252 -41.91 -8.44 49.81
C GLU A 252 -42.91 -9.52 50.25
N ILE A 253 -42.72 -10.78 49.82
CA ILE A 253 -43.57 -11.92 50.23
C ILE A 253 -43.45 -12.15 51.72
N SER A 254 -42.25 -12.12 52.27
CA SER A 254 -42.00 -12.33 53.69
C SER A 254 -42.63 -11.22 54.56
N ALA A 255 -42.48 -9.96 54.10
CA ALA A 255 -43.12 -8.81 54.79
C ALA A 255 -44.67 -8.89 54.75
N GLY A 256 -45.22 -9.30 53.62
CA GLY A 256 -46.68 -9.49 53.48
C GLY A 256 -47.19 -10.65 54.37
N ALA A 257 -46.46 -11.77 54.44
CA ALA A 257 -46.82 -12.89 55.31
C ALA A 257 -46.79 -12.51 56.80
N ASN A 258 -45.76 -11.73 57.21
CA ASN A 258 -45.69 -11.25 58.61
C ASN A 258 -46.83 -10.30 58.96
N ALA A 259 -47.20 -9.40 58.02
CA ALA A 259 -48.30 -8.46 58.21
C ALA A 259 -49.69 -9.14 58.32
N LEU A 260 -49.86 -10.35 57.78
CA LEU A 260 -51.09 -11.13 57.87
C LEU A 260 -51.14 -12.04 59.13
N ALA A 261 -49.99 -12.24 59.78
CA ALA A 261 -49.87 -13.08 60.99
C ALA A 261 -50.13 -12.30 62.29
N GLU A 262 -50.21 -10.94 62.23
CA GLU A 262 -50.63 -10.07 63.33
C GLU A 262 -52.14 -9.84 63.26
#